data_25b88b8930a6d4ab7aa7f69ce0234f13
#
_entry.id   25b88b8930a6d4ab7aa7f69ce0234f13
#
_cell.length_a   1.000
_cell.length_b   1.000
_cell.length_c   1.000
_cell.angle_alpha   90.00
_cell.angle_beta   90.00
_cell.angle_gamma   90.00
#
_symmetry.space_group_name_H-M   'P 1'
#
loop_
_entity.id
_entity.type
_entity.pdbx_description
1 polymer ?
#
loop_
_entity_poly.entity_id
_entity_poly.type
_entity_poly.pdbx_seq_one_letter_code
_entity_poly.pdbx_strand_id
1 'polypeptide(L)'
;LGISAFFISHFYINTTINGKDFSGKTESDVVAYMKDQVEGYSLKIIEADNKTDEINGEAISMTYKKDDSVKDALKNQNPLLWIRALFSKSSAEVTINVDYNEDALSKAIGSIQAVKAEQTEPVSAYPKFDGESFKVEPEVYGSAVDMEILTKKIKEYITNFEPELNLLNEKCYKVPKYTTESKEVQKACDDMNKYCQPSITYPMKENVVVDKVLISTWVSADADMNVTFNEEAVRAWMRDFGKTYDTVGTTRTITSPTGKTVEVSGGTYGLSLIHI
;
A
#
# COMPACT_ATOMS: atom_id res chain seq x y z
N LEU A 1 2.01 -59.24 -26.99
CA LEU A 1 1.39 -58.24 -27.89
C LEU A 1 0.07 -57.69 -27.33
N GLY A 2 -0.86 -58.53 -26.74
CA GLY A 2 -2.15 -58.07 -26.21
C GLY A 2 -2.04 -57.05 -25.07
N ILE A 3 -1.10 -57.26 -24.11
CA ILE A 3 -0.93 -56.33 -22.97
C ILE A 3 -0.28 -55.02 -23.42
N SER A 4 0.67 -55.07 -24.37
CA SER A 4 1.28 -53.82 -24.90
C SER A 4 0.24 -52.96 -25.67
N ALA A 5 -0.73 -53.61 -26.34
CA ALA A 5 -1.83 -52.91 -27.01
C ALA A 5 -2.77 -52.19 -26.03
N PHE A 6 -2.98 -52.77 -24.84
CA PHE A 6 -3.76 -52.13 -23.76
C PHE A 6 -3.12 -50.79 -23.34
N PHE A 7 -1.79 -50.76 -23.17
CA PHE A 7 -1.07 -49.56 -22.75
C PHE A 7 -0.87 -48.48 -23.83
N ILE A 8 -1.40 -48.69 -25.03
CA ILE A 8 -1.52 -47.61 -26.03
C ILE A 8 -2.54 -46.54 -25.57
N SER A 9 -3.59 -46.97 -24.92
CA SER A 9 -4.71 -46.10 -24.48
C SER A 9 -4.89 -45.99 -22.97
N HIS A 10 -4.07 -46.72 -22.18
CA HIS A 10 -4.13 -46.74 -20.73
C HIS A 10 -2.77 -46.41 -20.12
N PHE A 11 -2.78 -45.70 -19.01
CA PHE A 11 -1.58 -45.43 -18.22
C PHE A 11 -1.03 -46.72 -17.62
N TYR A 12 0.27 -46.77 -17.42
CA TYR A 12 0.93 -47.91 -16.80
C TYR A 12 0.45 -48.14 -15.37
N ILE A 13 0.68 -49.36 -14.89
CA ILE A 13 0.54 -49.71 -13.46
C ILE A 13 1.55 -48.83 -12.67
N ASN A 14 1.19 -48.42 -11.45
CA ASN A 14 1.97 -47.53 -10.60
C ASN A 14 2.20 -46.12 -11.21
N THR A 15 1.27 -45.65 -12.07
CA THR A 15 1.29 -44.27 -12.59
C THR A 15 0.45 -43.37 -11.72
N THR A 16 1.07 -42.25 -11.26
CA THR A 16 0.38 -41.15 -10.59
C THR A 16 0.38 -39.91 -11.48
N ILE A 17 -0.74 -39.19 -11.50
CA ILE A 17 -0.87 -37.88 -12.16
C ILE A 17 -1.33 -36.90 -11.10
N ASN A 18 -0.57 -35.79 -10.89
CA ASN A 18 -0.81 -34.81 -9.85
C ASN A 18 -1.02 -35.49 -8.46
N GLY A 19 -0.20 -36.51 -8.16
CA GLY A 19 -0.22 -37.26 -6.91
C GLY A 19 -1.33 -38.30 -6.77
N LYS A 20 -2.32 -38.38 -7.70
CA LYS A 20 -3.40 -39.35 -7.69
C LYS A 20 -3.07 -40.58 -8.55
N ASP A 21 -3.46 -41.78 -8.10
CA ASP A 21 -3.24 -43.02 -8.84
C ASP A 21 -4.19 -43.14 -10.04
N PHE A 22 -3.62 -43.30 -11.23
CA PHE A 22 -4.29 -43.53 -12.50
C PHE A 22 -3.81 -44.81 -13.17
N SER A 23 -3.32 -45.77 -12.41
CA SER A 23 -2.89 -47.10 -12.89
C SER A 23 -3.95 -47.78 -13.73
N GLY A 24 -3.66 -48.07 -15.00
CA GLY A 24 -4.59 -48.73 -15.91
C GLY A 24 -5.81 -47.87 -16.31
N LYS A 25 -5.79 -46.59 -16.06
CA LYS A 25 -6.84 -45.64 -16.43
C LYS A 25 -6.57 -45.02 -17.80
N THR A 26 -7.60 -44.49 -18.44
CA THR A 26 -7.54 -43.83 -19.73
C THR A 26 -7.32 -42.32 -19.61
N GLU A 27 -6.99 -41.65 -20.75
CA GLU A 27 -7.02 -40.17 -20.85
C GLU A 27 -8.38 -39.62 -20.38
N SER A 28 -9.49 -40.26 -20.78
CA SER A 28 -10.83 -39.81 -20.41
C SER A 28 -11.07 -39.84 -18.91
N ASP A 29 -10.53 -40.85 -18.21
CA ASP A 29 -10.65 -40.94 -16.74
C ASP A 29 -9.91 -39.83 -16.04
N VAL A 30 -8.71 -39.47 -16.54
CA VAL A 30 -7.92 -38.34 -16.01
C VAL A 30 -8.62 -37.02 -16.27
N VAL A 31 -9.12 -36.80 -17.49
CA VAL A 31 -9.88 -35.58 -17.85
C VAL A 31 -11.15 -35.44 -17.02
N ALA A 32 -11.88 -36.57 -16.78
CA ALA A 32 -13.08 -36.56 -15.94
C ALA A 32 -12.75 -36.15 -14.50
N TYR A 33 -11.66 -36.68 -13.95
CA TYR A 33 -11.19 -36.28 -12.63
C TYR A 33 -10.80 -34.80 -12.57
N MET A 34 -10.07 -34.27 -13.59
CA MET A 34 -9.70 -32.86 -13.64
C MET A 34 -10.92 -31.94 -13.69
N LYS A 35 -11.95 -32.33 -14.45
CA LYS A 35 -13.24 -31.61 -14.46
C LYS A 35 -13.89 -31.57 -13.09
N ASP A 36 -13.96 -32.72 -12.42
CA ASP A 36 -14.55 -32.85 -11.07
C ASP A 36 -13.78 -31.95 -10.07
N GLN A 37 -12.45 -31.87 -10.17
CA GLN A 37 -11.64 -30.98 -9.34
C GLN A 37 -11.95 -29.51 -9.63
N VAL A 38 -12.14 -29.12 -10.91
CA VAL A 38 -12.49 -27.74 -11.29
C VAL A 38 -13.90 -27.37 -10.84
N GLU A 39 -14.88 -28.28 -10.97
CA GLU A 39 -16.25 -28.09 -10.51
C GLU A 39 -16.33 -27.94 -8.98
N GLY A 40 -15.47 -28.63 -8.24
CA GLY A 40 -15.39 -28.55 -6.78
C GLY A 40 -14.42 -27.48 -6.25
N TYR A 41 -13.80 -26.69 -7.13
CA TYR A 41 -12.81 -25.70 -6.69
C TYR A 41 -13.44 -24.52 -5.95
N SER A 42 -12.80 -24.13 -4.88
CA SER A 42 -13.11 -22.94 -4.12
C SER A 42 -11.83 -22.29 -3.60
N LEU A 43 -11.69 -20.98 -3.84
CA LEU A 43 -10.61 -20.19 -3.28
C LEU A 43 -11.07 -19.56 -1.98
N LYS A 44 -10.50 -20.02 -0.87
CA LYS A 44 -10.67 -19.39 0.44
C LYS A 44 -9.78 -18.13 0.54
N ILE A 45 -10.37 -17.02 0.93
CA ILE A 45 -9.67 -15.74 1.12
C ILE A 45 -9.61 -15.45 2.61
N ILE A 46 -8.42 -15.19 3.13
CA ILE A 46 -8.20 -14.82 4.54
C ILE A 46 -7.85 -13.34 4.61
N GLU A 47 -8.66 -12.58 5.31
CA GLU A 47 -8.49 -11.15 5.56
C GLU A 47 -7.53 -10.87 6.73
N ALA A 48 -7.11 -9.62 6.88
CA ALA A 48 -6.15 -9.21 7.93
C ALA A 48 -6.65 -9.46 9.36
N ASP A 49 -7.97 -9.43 9.58
CA ASP A 49 -8.62 -9.72 10.88
C ASP A 49 -8.99 -11.19 11.06
N ASN A 50 -8.43 -12.08 10.21
CA ASN A 50 -8.73 -13.52 10.14
C ASN A 50 -10.18 -13.87 9.76
N LYS A 51 -10.97 -12.93 9.27
CA LYS A 51 -12.23 -13.24 8.60
C LYS A 51 -11.93 -13.95 7.29
N THR A 52 -12.91 -14.69 6.82
CA THR A 52 -12.75 -15.49 5.60
C THR A 52 -13.91 -15.27 4.67
N ASP A 53 -13.57 -15.08 3.40
CA ASP A 53 -14.48 -15.12 2.26
C ASP A 53 -14.14 -16.31 1.37
N GLU A 54 -15.01 -16.58 0.40
CA GLU A 54 -14.85 -17.70 -0.50
C GLU A 54 -15.29 -17.32 -1.91
N ILE A 55 -14.49 -17.66 -2.91
CA ILE A 55 -14.85 -17.57 -4.32
C ILE A 55 -14.99 -18.98 -4.86
N ASN A 56 -16.23 -19.44 -5.02
CA ASN A 56 -16.53 -20.75 -5.60
C ASN A 56 -16.37 -20.73 -7.11
N GLY A 57 -15.79 -21.79 -7.68
CA GLY A 57 -15.63 -21.96 -9.12
C GLY A 57 -16.94 -21.84 -9.89
N GLU A 58 -18.03 -22.39 -9.36
CA GLU A 58 -19.38 -22.30 -9.93
C GLU A 58 -19.84 -20.83 -10.04
N ALA A 59 -19.61 -20.00 -9.03
CA ALA A 59 -20.02 -18.60 -9.01
C ALA A 59 -19.33 -17.76 -10.10
N ILE A 60 -18.15 -18.16 -10.54
CA ILE A 60 -17.40 -17.52 -11.63
C ILE A 60 -17.52 -18.27 -12.96
N SER A 61 -18.41 -19.27 -13.03
CA SER A 61 -18.58 -20.13 -14.22
C SER A 61 -17.27 -20.79 -14.66
N MET A 62 -16.49 -21.28 -13.69
CA MET A 62 -15.20 -21.90 -13.95
C MET A 62 -15.39 -23.24 -14.67
N THR A 63 -14.61 -23.47 -15.69
CA THR A 63 -14.67 -24.71 -16.49
C THR A 63 -13.26 -25.21 -16.80
N TYR A 64 -13.12 -26.54 -16.86
CA TYR A 64 -11.87 -27.15 -17.28
C TYR A 64 -11.63 -26.91 -18.77
N LYS A 65 -10.50 -26.34 -19.11
CA LYS A 65 -10.04 -26.16 -20.49
C LYS A 65 -9.18 -27.33 -20.89
N LYS A 66 -9.77 -28.23 -21.69
CA LYS A 66 -9.05 -29.40 -22.21
C LYS A 66 -7.89 -28.93 -23.11
N ASP A 67 -6.70 -29.50 -22.85
CA ASP A 67 -5.52 -29.40 -23.69
C ASP A 67 -4.96 -30.79 -24.03
N ASP A 68 -3.82 -30.85 -24.69
CA ASP A 68 -3.16 -32.11 -25.05
C ASP A 68 -2.21 -32.64 -23.94
N SER A 69 -2.10 -32.00 -22.78
CA SER A 69 -1.13 -32.35 -21.73
C SER A 69 -1.30 -33.79 -21.22
N VAL A 70 -2.55 -34.21 -20.96
CA VAL A 70 -2.86 -35.58 -20.53
C VAL A 70 -2.57 -36.58 -21.63
N LYS A 71 -2.92 -36.26 -22.87
CA LYS A 71 -2.67 -37.06 -24.05
C LYS A 71 -1.17 -37.21 -24.34
N ASP A 72 -0.40 -36.15 -24.16
CA ASP A 72 1.04 -36.17 -24.34
C ASP A 72 1.72 -36.94 -23.22
N ALA A 73 1.26 -36.85 -21.98
CA ALA A 73 1.70 -37.71 -20.88
C ALA A 73 1.47 -39.20 -21.20
N LEU A 74 0.30 -39.55 -21.79
CA LEU A 74 0.03 -40.90 -22.21
C LEU A 74 0.89 -41.37 -23.38
N LYS A 75 1.13 -40.49 -24.38
CA LYS A 75 2.00 -40.81 -25.55
C LYS A 75 3.48 -40.94 -25.19
N ASN A 76 3.95 -40.26 -24.17
CA ASN A 76 5.33 -40.31 -23.71
C ASN A 76 5.70 -41.67 -23.08
N GLN A 77 4.69 -42.48 -22.67
CA GLN A 77 4.97 -43.85 -22.26
C GLN A 77 5.13 -44.77 -23.48
N ASN A 78 6.18 -45.62 -23.45
CA ASN A 78 6.41 -46.60 -24.50
C ASN A 78 5.64 -47.90 -24.20
N PRO A 79 4.55 -48.21 -24.94
CA PRO A 79 3.71 -49.36 -24.62
C PRO A 79 4.42 -50.71 -24.52
N LEU A 80 5.62 -50.82 -25.06
CA LEU A 80 6.42 -52.05 -24.99
C LEU A 80 7.19 -52.25 -23.67
N LEU A 81 7.35 -51.16 -22.90
CA LEU A 81 8.11 -51.15 -21.65
C LEU A 81 7.24 -51.34 -20.39
N TRP A 82 5.98 -51.75 -20.54
CA TRP A 82 5.02 -51.90 -19.44
C TRP A 82 5.53 -52.83 -18.33
N ILE A 83 6.37 -53.85 -18.66
CA ILE A 83 6.95 -54.76 -17.67
C ILE A 83 7.80 -53.98 -16.64
N ARG A 84 8.52 -52.97 -17.11
CA ARG A 84 9.34 -52.10 -16.24
C ARG A 84 8.47 -51.35 -15.20
N ALA A 85 7.30 -50.95 -15.62
CA ALA A 85 6.36 -50.24 -14.73
C ALA A 85 5.85 -51.07 -13.56
N LEU A 86 5.93 -52.39 -13.62
CA LEU A 86 5.63 -53.25 -12.48
C LEU A 86 6.59 -53.08 -11.30
N PHE A 87 7.82 -52.62 -11.59
CA PHE A 87 8.91 -52.47 -10.61
C PHE A 87 9.34 -51.04 -10.38
N SER A 88 8.72 -50.07 -11.07
CA SER A 88 9.01 -48.66 -10.95
C SER A 88 7.74 -47.82 -10.89
N LYS A 89 7.74 -46.76 -10.07
CA LYS A 89 6.66 -45.77 -10.06
C LYS A 89 6.89 -44.76 -11.20
N SER A 90 5.81 -44.39 -11.87
CA SER A 90 5.78 -43.29 -12.83
C SER A 90 4.97 -42.13 -12.28
N SER A 91 5.49 -40.94 -12.30
CA SER A 91 4.76 -39.73 -11.88
C SER A 91 4.77 -38.72 -13.04
N ALA A 92 3.62 -38.14 -13.30
CA ALA A 92 3.46 -37.04 -14.25
C ALA A 92 2.73 -35.88 -13.56
N GLU A 93 3.22 -34.69 -13.79
CA GLU A 93 2.54 -33.45 -13.44
C GLU A 93 1.87 -32.91 -14.69
N VAL A 94 0.57 -32.66 -14.60
CA VAL A 94 -0.23 -32.12 -15.70
C VAL A 94 -0.92 -30.84 -15.19
N THR A 95 -0.76 -29.78 -15.94
CA THR A 95 -1.38 -28.49 -15.63
C THR A 95 -2.90 -28.59 -15.79
N ILE A 96 -3.65 -28.15 -14.77
CA ILE A 96 -5.10 -28.01 -14.86
C ILE A 96 -5.38 -26.63 -15.41
N ASN A 97 -5.68 -26.54 -16.71
CA ASN A 97 -6.06 -25.29 -17.35
C ASN A 97 -7.55 -25.01 -17.13
N VAL A 98 -7.87 -23.77 -16.80
CA VAL A 98 -9.23 -23.32 -16.53
C VAL A 98 -9.60 -22.10 -17.35
N ASP A 99 -10.87 -22.02 -17.72
CA ASP A 99 -11.52 -20.80 -18.19
C ASP A 99 -12.57 -20.37 -17.18
N TYR A 100 -12.79 -19.07 -17.02
CA TYR A 100 -13.81 -18.52 -16.12
C TYR A 100 -14.40 -17.23 -16.70
N ASN A 101 -15.54 -16.80 -16.20
CA ASN A 101 -16.17 -15.55 -16.61
C ASN A 101 -15.57 -14.38 -15.85
N GLU A 102 -14.90 -13.46 -16.57
CA GLU A 102 -14.23 -12.29 -16.00
C GLU A 102 -15.19 -11.32 -15.29
N ASP A 103 -16.41 -11.12 -15.82
CA ASP A 103 -17.40 -10.25 -15.19
C ASP A 103 -17.93 -10.86 -13.88
N ALA A 104 -18.14 -12.19 -13.88
CA ALA A 104 -18.54 -12.90 -12.68
C ALA A 104 -17.43 -12.87 -11.60
N LEU A 105 -16.17 -13.05 -12.02
CA LEU A 105 -15.02 -12.91 -11.13
C LEU A 105 -14.92 -11.51 -10.54
N SER A 106 -15.06 -10.46 -11.36
CA SER A 106 -15.04 -9.07 -10.90
C SER A 106 -16.13 -8.80 -9.86
N LYS A 107 -17.34 -9.35 -10.07
CA LYS A 107 -18.42 -9.25 -9.08
C LYS A 107 -18.11 -10.01 -7.80
N ALA A 108 -17.54 -11.20 -7.91
CA ALA A 108 -17.13 -12.00 -6.74
C ALA A 108 -16.06 -11.26 -5.93
N ILE A 109 -15.05 -10.69 -6.57
CA ILE A 109 -14.02 -9.84 -5.93
C ILE A 109 -14.66 -8.64 -5.23
N GLY A 110 -15.57 -7.92 -5.90
CA GLY A 110 -16.32 -6.80 -5.31
C GLY A 110 -17.22 -7.21 -4.15
N SER A 111 -17.49 -8.52 -3.95
CA SER A 111 -18.29 -9.04 -2.86
C SER A 111 -17.49 -9.41 -1.60
N ILE A 112 -16.16 -9.47 -1.68
CA ILE A 112 -15.27 -9.75 -0.56
C ILE A 112 -15.49 -8.70 0.56
N GLN A 113 -15.53 -9.11 1.81
CA GLN A 113 -15.82 -8.21 2.94
C GLN A 113 -14.78 -7.09 3.06
N ALA A 114 -13.50 -7.39 2.90
CA ALA A 114 -12.44 -6.38 2.91
C ALA A 114 -12.61 -5.31 1.83
N VAL A 115 -13.26 -5.64 0.70
CA VAL A 115 -13.55 -4.70 -0.39
C VAL A 115 -14.81 -3.89 -0.13
N LYS A 116 -15.85 -4.52 0.46
CA LYS A 116 -17.15 -3.87 0.75
C LYS A 116 -17.15 -3.00 1.99
N ALA A 117 -16.33 -3.34 2.98
CA ALA A 117 -16.27 -2.61 4.24
C ALA A 117 -15.80 -1.17 4.02
N GLU A 118 -16.13 -0.29 4.95
CA GLU A 118 -15.55 1.05 4.98
C GLU A 118 -14.03 0.93 5.13
N GLN A 119 -13.31 1.45 4.14
CA GLN A 119 -11.86 1.35 4.07
C GLN A 119 -11.22 2.64 4.58
N THR A 120 -10.14 2.48 5.34
CA THR A 120 -9.29 3.59 5.78
C THR A 120 -7.99 3.57 4.99
N GLU A 121 -7.64 4.73 4.37
CA GLU A 121 -6.35 4.87 3.68
C GLU A 121 -5.20 4.84 4.70
N PRO A 122 -4.04 4.29 4.32
CA PRO A 122 -2.86 4.36 5.16
C PRO A 122 -2.35 5.80 5.26
N VAL A 123 -1.85 6.16 6.43
CA VAL A 123 -1.19 7.45 6.67
C VAL A 123 0.31 7.20 6.81
N SER A 124 1.11 7.90 6.00
CA SER A 124 2.56 7.83 6.10
C SER A 124 3.07 8.49 7.37
N ALA A 125 4.19 8.01 7.90
CA ALA A 125 4.94 8.72 8.93
C ALA A 125 5.34 10.12 8.43
N TYR A 126 5.31 11.11 9.31
CA TYR A 126 5.60 12.50 8.96
C TYR A 126 6.22 13.28 10.14
N PRO A 127 6.95 14.40 9.87
CA PRO A 127 7.45 15.27 10.92
C PRO A 127 6.32 16.01 11.63
N LYS A 128 6.26 15.91 12.95
CA LYS A 128 5.30 16.63 13.81
C LYS A 128 6.02 17.36 14.92
N PHE A 129 5.69 18.64 15.11
CA PHE A 129 6.23 19.43 16.20
C PHE A 129 5.50 19.13 17.52
N ASP A 130 6.23 18.75 18.55
CA ASP A 130 5.68 18.37 19.86
C ASP A 130 5.66 19.51 20.90
N GLY A 131 6.05 20.72 20.48
CA GLY A 131 6.24 21.89 21.36
C GLY A 131 7.71 22.16 21.67
N GLU A 132 8.58 21.18 21.46
CA GLU A 132 10.03 21.25 21.71
C GLU A 132 10.85 21.07 20.43
N SER A 133 10.48 20.09 19.62
CA SER A 133 11.19 19.72 18.40
C SER A 133 10.25 18.97 17.43
N PHE A 134 10.67 18.89 16.16
CA PHE A 134 10.04 17.99 15.21
C PHE A 134 10.48 16.54 15.51
N LYS A 135 9.50 15.66 15.66
CA LYS A 135 9.67 14.21 15.82
C LYS A 135 8.88 13.48 14.74
N VAL A 136 9.28 12.25 14.47
CA VAL A 136 8.52 11.40 13.56
C VAL A 136 7.22 10.99 14.24
N GLU A 137 6.08 11.42 13.69
CA GLU A 137 4.77 10.82 14.00
C GLU A 137 4.67 9.52 13.23
N PRO A 138 4.39 8.39 13.91
CA PRO A 138 4.36 7.08 13.27
C PRO A 138 3.31 6.98 12.18
N GLU A 139 3.58 6.09 11.22
CA GLU A 139 2.63 5.69 10.22
C GLU A 139 1.44 4.94 10.83
N VAL A 140 0.31 5.02 10.13
CA VAL A 140 -0.89 4.25 10.45
C VAL A 140 -1.24 3.39 9.24
N TYR A 141 -1.24 2.06 9.43
CA TYR A 141 -1.72 1.13 8.42
C TYR A 141 -3.25 1.19 8.38
N GLY A 142 -3.77 1.43 7.18
CA GLY A 142 -5.21 1.43 6.95
C GLY A 142 -5.75 0.02 6.67
N SER A 143 -7.04 -0.03 6.32
CA SER A 143 -7.71 -1.24 5.83
C SER A 143 -7.96 -1.20 4.32
N ALA A 144 -7.51 -0.16 3.62
CA ALA A 144 -7.74 0.00 2.20
C ALA A 144 -7.04 -1.09 1.39
N VAL A 145 -7.81 -1.76 0.54
CA VAL A 145 -7.34 -2.83 -0.34
C VAL A 145 -6.77 -2.22 -1.63
N ASP A 146 -5.63 -2.75 -2.06
CA ASP A 146 -5.10 -2.49 -3.39
C ASP A 146 -5.80 -3.41 -4.39
N MET A 147 -6.78 -2.87 -5.10
CA MET A 147 -7.63 -3.64 -6.02
C MET A 147 -6.87 -4.23 -7.20
N GLU A 148 -5.77 -3.59 -7.63
CA GLU A 148 -4.94 -4.10 -8.72
C GLU A 148 -4.17 -5.34 -8.25
N ILE A 149 -3.50 -5.25 -7.10
CA ILE A 149 -2.76 -6.38 -6.51
C ILE A 149 -3.73 -7.50 -6.15
N LEU A 150 -4.86 -7.20 -5.49
CA LEU A 150 -5.87 -8.20 -5.12
C LEU A 150 -6.37 -8.97 -6.33
N THR A 151 -6.80 -8.26 -7.38
CA THR A 151 -7.33 -8.88 -8.60
C THR A 151 -6.27 -9.74 -9.28
N LYS A 152 -5.04 -9.26 -9.36
CA LYS A 152 -3.92 -10.01 -9.92
C LYS A 152 -3.66 -11.30 -9.13
N LYS A 153 -3.63 -11.20 -7.79
CA LYS A 153 -3.38 -12.36 -6.92
C LYS A 153 -4.50 -13.39 -6.99
N ILE A 154 -5.76 -12.95 -6.96
CA ILE A 154 -6.89 -13.88 -7.11
C ILE A 154 -6.81 -14.64 -8.44
N LYS A 155 -6.52 -13.95 -9.55
CA LYS A 155 -6.34 -14.60 -10.87
C LYS A 155 -5.18 -15.58 -10.88
N GLU A 156 -4.05 -15.22 -10.27
CA GLU A 156 -2.87 -16.08 -10.14
C GLU A 156 -3.23 -17.36 -9.34
N TYR A 157 -3.90 -17.23 -8.19
CA TYR A 157 -4.28 -18.35 -7.33
C TYR A 157 -5.32 -19.28 -7.99
N ILE A 158 -6.31 -18.71 -8.69
CA ILE A 158 -7.26 -19.49 -9.48
C ILE A 158 -6.56 -20.27 -10.60
N THR A 159 -5.64 -19.61 -11.32
CA THR A 159 -4.91 -20.23 -12.44
C THR A 159 -3.98 -21.36 -11.96
N ASN A 160 -3.35 -21.17 -10.81
CA ASN A 160 -2.47 -22.15 -10.20
C ASN A 160 -3.21 -23.21 -9.38
N PHE A 161 -4.52 -23.10 -9.28
CA PHE A 161 -5.35 -24.00 -8.51
C PHE A 161 -5.03 -24.06 -7.01
N GLU A 162 -4.60 -22.89 -6.46
CA GLU A 162 -4.26 -22.74 -5.06
C GLU A 162 -5.55 -22.64 -4.21
N PRO A 163 -5.63 -23.32 -3.05
CA PRO A 163 -6.87 -23.38 -2.30
C PRO A 163 -7.12 -22.19 -1.37
N GLU A 164 -6.08 -21.43 -1.01
CA GLU A 164 -6.16 -20.40 0.03
C GLU A 164 -5.27 -19.22 -0.27
N LEU A 165 -5.83 -17.99 -0.23
CA LEU A 165 -5.17 -16.73 -0.40
C LEU A 165 -5.24 -15.91 0.89
N ASN A 166 -4.11 -15.58 1.49
CA ASN A 166 -4.02 -14.68 2.62
C ASN A 166 -3.66 -13.27 2.13
N LEU A 167 -4.59 -12.33 2.28
CA LEU A 167 -4.46 -10.97 1.75
C LEU A 167 -3.30 -10.18 2.37
N LEU A 168 -3.00 -10.44 3.65
CA LEU A 168 -1.90 -9.76 4.35
C LEU A 168 -0.54 -10.28 3.86
N ASN A 169 -0.39 -11.60 3.75
CA ASN A 169 0.85 -12.23 3.29
C ASN A 169 1.17 -11.86 1.84
N GLU A 170 0.14 -11.78 1.00
CA GLU A 170 0.26 -11.42 -0.41
C GLU A 170 0.25 -9.91 -0.66
N LYS A 171 0.27 -9.10 0.42
CA LYS A 171 0.37 -7.63 0.37
C LYS A 171 -0.76 -6.99 -0.45
N CYS A 172 -1.98 -7.50 -0.30
CA CYS A 172 -3.15 -6.99 -1.00
C CYS A 172 -3.74 -5.71 -0.38
N TYR A 173 -3.18 -5.23 0.72
CA TYR A 173 -3.57 -3.95 1.33
C TYR A 173 -2.59 -2.84 0.92
N LYS A 174 -3.12 -1.63 0.79
CA LYS A 174 -2.28 -0.44 0.59
C LYS A 174 -1.37 -0.24 1.81
N VAL A 175 -0.15 0.20 1.55
CA VAL A 175 0.84 0.46 2.59
C VAL A 175 1.22 1.94 2.62
N PRO A 176 1.61 2.49 3.79
CA PRO A 176 2.14 3.84 3.88
C PRO A 176 3.37 4.02 2.98
N LYS A 177 3.48 5.17 2.32
CA LYS A 177 4.66 5.49 1.49
C LYS A 177 5.92 5.61 2.35
N TYR A 178 5.78 6.19 3.53
CA TYR A 178 6.86 6.37 4.50
C TYR A 178 6.50 5.74 5.84
N THR A 179 7.51 5.13 6.46
CA THR A 179 7.41 4.54 7.79
C THR A 179 8.34 5.29 8.77
N THR A 180 8.23 5.00 10.03
CA THR A 180 9.10 5.54 11.10
C THR A 180 10.59 5.29 10.81
N GLU A 181 10.92 4.23 10.07
CA GLU A 181 12.29 3.87 9.69
C GLU A 181 12.77 4.57 8.42
N SER A 182 11.89 5.29 7.72
CA SER A 182 12.23 5.96 6.46
C SER A 182 13.23 7.09 6.70
N LYS A 183 14.36 7.01 6.00
CA LYS A 183 15.44 8.01 6.11
C LYS A 183 15.01 9.40 5.69
N GLU A 184 14.07 9.48 4.76
CA GLU A 184 13.50 10.72 4.24
C GLU A 184 12.76 11.48 5.34
N VAL A 185 11.94 10.79 6.14
CA VAL A 185 11.20 11.39 7.26
C VAL A 185 12.13 11.82 8.38
N GLN A 186 13.10 10.98 8.73
CA GLN A 186 14.11 11.31 9.75
C GLN A 186 14.92 12.53 9.33
N LYS A 187 15.37 12.56 8.07
CA LYS A 187 16.09 13.71 7.51
C LYS A 187 15.24 14.98 7.52
N ALA A 188 13.95 14.86 7.15
CA ALA A 188 13.03 15.99 7.20
C ALA A 188 12.89 16.53 8.63
N CYS A 189 12.73 15.68 9.63
CA CYS A 189 12.72 16.09 11.04
C CYS A 189 14.02 16.83 11.43
N ASP A 190 15.17 16.29 11.07
CA ASP A 190 16.46 16.90 11.36
C ASP A 190 16.61 18.26 10.69
N ASP A 191 16.22 18.37 9.42
CA ASP A 191 16.31 19.63 8.69
C ASP A 191 15.32 20.68 9.23
N MET A 192 14.08 20.29 9.57
CA MET A 192 13.11 21.18 10.20
C MET A 192 13.59 21.64 11.59
N ASN A 193 14.22 20.77 12.36
CA ASN A 193 14.81 21.12 13.67
C ASN A 193 15.96 22.11 13.54
N LYS A 194 16.76 22.06 12.45
CA LYS A 194 17.79 23.06 12.18
C LYS A 194 17.21 24.46 12.01
N TYR A 195 16.05 24.59 11.30
CA TYR A 195 15.36 25.87 11.19
C TYR A 195 14.86 26.38 12.54
N CYS A 196 14.52 25.53 13.48
CA CYS A 196 14.02 25.88 14.81
C CYS A 196 15.12 26.18 15.86
N GLN A 197 16.42 26.09 15.50
CA GLN A 197 17.52 26.40 16.42
C GLN A 197 17.66 27.89 16.75
N PRO A 198 17.48 28.84 15.82
CA PRO A 198 17.63 30.26 16.13
C PRO A 198 16.57 30.74 17.12
N SER A 199 16.99 31.69 17.97
CA SER A 199 16.11 32.48 18.81
C SER A 199 16.48 33.96 18.64
N ILE A 200 15.51 34.75 18.20
CA ILE A 200 15.71 36.18 17.94
C ILE A 200 14.84 36.98 18.88
N THR A 201 15.43 37.83 19.69
CA THR A 201 14.71 38.69 20.62
C THR A 201 14.72 40.12 20.11
N TYR A 202 13.53 40.69 19.91
CA TYR A 202 13.35 42.11 19.65
C TYR A 202 13.09 42.82 20.97
N PRO A 203 14.00 43.73 21.41
CA PRO A 203 13.83 44.44 22.67
C PRO A 203 12.83 45.60 22.50
N MET A 204 11.56 45.28 22.53
CA MET A 204 10.45 46.24 22.51
C MET A 204 10.02 46.59 23.95
N LYS A 205 8.92 47.35 24.14
CA LYS A 205 8.37 47.59 25.49
C LYS A 205 8.18 46.32 26.29
N GLU A 206 7.71 45.29 25.62
CA GLU A 206 7.76 43.89 26.07
C GLU A 206 8.58 43.13 25.02
N ASN A 207 9.50 42.29 25.43
CA ASN A 207 10.35 41.57 24.50
C ASN A 207 9.48 40.68 23.62
N VAL A 208 9.68 40.75 22.29
CA VAL A 208 9.09 39.86 21.33
C VAL A 208 10.13 38.82 20.92
N VAL A 209 9.84 37.56 21.11
CA VAL A 209 10.78 36.48 20.83
C VAL A 209 10.26 35.67 19.63
N VAL A 210 11.10 35.57 18.60
CA VAL A 210 10.92 34.61 17.52
C VAL A 210 11.68 33.36 17.95
N ASP A 211 10.97 32.40 18.47
CA ASP A 211 11.52 31.16 19.01
C ASP A 211 11.16 29.95 18.15
N LYS A 212 11.59 28.77 18.57
CA LYS A 212 11.32 27.50 17.92
C LYS A 212 9.82 27.23 17.72
N VAL A 213 8.96 27.67 18.64
CA VAL A 213 7.50 27.44 18.56
C VAL A 213 6.93 28.26 17.41
N LEU A 214 7.33 29.54 17.30
CA LEU A 214 6.88 30.39 16.21
C LEU A 214 7.48 29.91 14.88
N ILE A 215 8.78 29.62 14.83
CA ILE A 215 9.47 29.17 13.62
C ILE A 215 8.89 27.84 13.11
N SER A 216 8.49 26.93 14.01
CA SER A 216 7.88 25.65 13.61
C SER A 216 6.60 25.81 12.77
N THR A 217 5.89 26.95 12.92
CA THR A 217 4.69 27.26 12.11
C THR A 217 5.03 27.69 10.69
N TRP A 218 6.28 28.01 10.40
CA TRP A 218 6.77 28.46 9.11
C TRP A 218 7.48 27.38 8.31
N VAL A 219 7.70 26.22 8.92
CA VAL A 219 8.42 25.10 8.30
C VAL A 219 7.46 23.94 8.06
N SER A 220 7.49 23.37 6.87
CA SER A 220 6.69 22.22 6.51
C SER A 220 7.49 21.27 5.63
N ALA A 221 7.05 20.01 5.56
CA ALA A 221 7.53 19.04 4.58
C ALA A 221 6.41 18.75 3.56
N ASP A 222 6.80 18.61 2.29
CA ASP A 222 5.88 18.19 1.24
C ASP A 222 5.63 16.68 1.24
N ALA A 223 4.84 16.19 0.27
CA ALA A 223 4.52 14.77 0.11
C ALA A 223 5.74 13.89 -0.19
N ASP A 224 6.88 14.48 -0.58
CA ASP A 224 8.14 13.82 -0.85
C ASP A 224 9.19 14.08 0.24
N MET A 225 8.75 14.59 1.41
CA MET A 225 9.58 14.95 2.57
C MET A 225 10.62 16.03 2.29
N ASN A 226 10.44 16.86 1.24
CA ASN A 226 11.27 18.03 1.05
C ASN A 226 10.81 19.12 2.01
N VAL A 227 11.76 19.64 2.79
CA VAL A 227 11.50 20.69 3.77
C VAL A 227 11.42 22.04 3.07
N THR A 228 10.36 22.78 3.33
CA THR A 228 10.12 24.11 2.79
C THR A 228 9.91 25.13 3.90
N PHE A 229 10.39 26.34 3.69
CA PHE A 229 10.20 27.47 4.57
C PHE A 229 9.16 28.43 3.98
N ASN A 230 8.10 28.71 4.71
CA ASN A 230 6.99 29.55 4.23
C ASN A 230 7.31 31.03 4.39
N GLU A 231 7.96 31.61 3.38
CA GLU A 231 8.31 33.05 3.36
C GLU A 231 7.09 33.96 3.47
N GLU A 232 5.94 33.57 2.92
CA GLU A 232 4.73 34.40 2.98
C GLU A 232 4.19 34.50 4.41
N ALA A 233 4.24 33.39 5.17
CA ALA A 233 3.86 33.37 6.58
C ALA A 233 4.79 34.28 7.42
N VAL A 234 6.10 34.22 7.14
CA VAL A 234 7.09 35.10 7.77
C VAL A 234 6.80 36.56 7.43
N ARG A 235 6.58 36.86 6.14
CA ARG A 235 6.25 38.24 5.70
C ARG A 235 4.94 38.74 6.31
N ALA A 236 3.93 37.87 6.48
CA ALA A 236 2.68 38.21 7.13
C ALA A 236 2.92 38.54 8.61
N TRP A 237 3.66 37.70 9.32
CA TRP A 237 4.04 37.94 10.71
C TRP A 237 4.82 39.24 10.87
N MET A 238 5.80 39.50 10.00
CA MET A 238 6.59 40.76 10.04
C MET A 238 5.75 42.00 9.76
N ARG A 239 4.76 41.93 8.86
CA ARG A 239 3.82 43.05 8.64
C ARG A 239 2.97 43.33 9.88
N ASP A 240 2.50 42.30 10.56
CA ASP A 240 1.70 42.49 11.77
C ASP A 240 2.55 42.97 12.96
N PHE A 241 3.78 42.46 13.04
CA PHE A 241 4.78 42.99 13.96
C PHE A 241 5.07 44.48 13.70
N GLY A 242 5.27 44.86 12.44
CA GLY A 242 5.45 46.27 12.03
C GLY A 242 4.26 47.12 12.42
N LYS A 243 3.01 46.74 12.09
CA LYS A 243 1.80 47.45 12.48
C LYS A 243 1.70 47.70 14.00
N THR A 244 2.20 46.77 14.79
CA THR A 244 2.13 46.86 16.25
C THR A 244 3.19 47.81 16.82
N TYR A 245 4.38 47.79 16.25
CA TYR A 245 5.53 48.49 16.83
C TYR A 245 6.07 49.67 16.03
N ASP A 246 5.67 49.85 14.77
CA ASP A 246 6.04 51.05 14.00
C ASP A 246 5.39 52.28 14.58
N THR A 247 6.21 53.30 14.82
CA THR A 247 5.76 54.57 15.36
C THR A 247 6.08 55.74 14.46
N VAL A 248 6.69 55.50 13.28
CA VAL A 248 6.89 56.55 12.27
C VAL A 248 5.55 57.05 11.77
N GLY A 249 5.39 58.37 11.71
CA GLY A 249 4.16 59.00 11.23
C GLY A 249 2.98 59.00 12.22
N THR A 250 3.14 58.42 13.42
CA THR A 250 2.10 58.43 14.44
C THR A 250 2.05 59.77 15.14
N THR A 251 0.85 60.23 15.52
CA THR A 251 0.67 61.42 16.36
C THR A 251 1.15 61.13 17.77
N ARG A 252 1.99 62.03 18.30
CA ARG A 252 2.54 61.92 19.66
C ARG A 252 2.16 63.15 20.48
N THR A 253 1.81 62.93 21.70
CA THR A 253 1.60 64.02 22.69
C THR A 253 2.91 64.26 23.44
N ILE A 254 3.50 65.43 23.28
CA ILE A 254 4.73 65.83 23.96
C ILE A 254 4.37 66.87 25.02
N THR A 255 4.75 66.63 26.27
CA THR A 255 4.59 67.58 27.36
C THR A 255 5.93 68.27 27.56
N SER A 256 5.90 69.62 27.40
CA SER A 256 7.06 70.45 27.67
C SER A 256 7.41 70.50 29.15
N PRO A 257 8.64 70.85 29.53
CA PRO A 257 9.05 71.06 30.92
C PRO A 257 8.20 72.07 31.67
N THR A 258 7.48 72.94 30.95
CA THR A 258 6.58 73.98 31.50
C THR A 258 5.13 73.48 31.68
N GLY A 259 4.89 72.17 31.43
CA GLY A 259 3.57 71.54 31.57
C GLY A 259 2.63 71.72 30.35
N LYS A 260 3.07 72.37 29.29
CA LYS A 260 2.25 72.57 28.08
C LYS A 260 2.32 71.33 27.22
N THR A 261 1.19 70.75 26.90
CA THR A 261 1.03 69.57 26.03
C THR A 261 0.81 70.05 24.57
N VAL A 262 1.54 69.43 23.63
CA VAL A 262 1.39 69.65 22.20
C VAL A 262 1.31 68.33 21.48
N GLU A 263 0.35 68.19 20.59
CA GLU A 263 0.27 67.06 19.68
C GLU A 263 1.15 67.33 18.46
N VAL A 264 2.05 66.40 18.19
CA VAL A 264 2.95 66.47 17.02
C VAL A 264 2.60 65.26 16.13
N SER A 265 2.19 65.55 14.90
CA SER A 265 1.88 64.55 13.88
C SER A 265 2.80 64.66 12.67
N GLY A 266 2.98 63.57 11.93
CA GLY A 266 3.68 63.58 10.62
C GLY A 266 5.19 63.70 10.66
N GLY A 267 5.85 63.41 11.77
CA GLY A 267 7.32 63.45 11.87
C GLY A 267 8.00 62.24 11.26
N THR A 268 9.24 62.37 10.85
CA THR A 268 10.14 61.27 10.41
C THR A 268 10.79 60.54 11.58
N TYR A 269 10.51 60.98 12.80
CA TYR A 269 10.99 60.35 14.03
C TYR A 269 10.07 59.21 14.44
N GLY A 270 10.67 58.07 14.69
CA GLY A 270 9.97 56.90 15.18
C GLY A 270 10.69 55.61 14.81
N LEU A 271 10.23 54.53 15.36
CA LEU A 271 10.65 53.20 14.97
C LEU A 271 9.97 52.82 13.66
N SER A 272 10.72 52.36 12.68
CA SER A 272 10.21 51.76 11.47
C SER A 272 10.95 50.44 11.21
N LEU A 273 10.24 49.35 11.13
CA LEU A 273 10.80 48.04 10.84
C LEU A 273 11.00 47.79 9.35
N ILE A 274 10.39 48.64 8.50
CA ILE A 274 10.50 48.50 7.03
C ILE A 274 11.91 48.86 6.52
N HIS A 275 12.64 49.68 7.26
CA HIS A 275 13.99 50.14 6.87
C HIS A 275 15.12 49.33 7.51
N ILE A 276 14.80 48.29 8.24
CA ILE A 276 15.76 47.33 8.77
C ILE A 276 15.87 46.12 7.85
#